data_8c7a8746aaede7cbe10ecce1d0b5530a
#
_entry.id   8c7a8746aaede7cbe10ecce1d0b5530a
#
_cell.length_a   1.000
_cell.length_b   1.000
_cell.length_c   1.000
_cell.angle_alpha   90.00
_cell.angle_beta   90.00
_cell.angle_gamma   90.00
#
_symmetry.space_group_name_H-M   'P 1'
#
loop_
_entity.id
_entity.type
_entity.pdbx_description
1 polymer ?
#
loop_
_entity_poly.entity_id
_entity_poly.type
_entity_poly.pdbx_seq_one_letter_code
_entity_poly.pdbx_strand_id
1 'polypeptide(L)'
;ANGAEEHYTLANNAARSESLDDARKLDELTMNAWVGHPRLRIFDNSTDFEGKVERVLKEIYNDLDEHMPTGTIRKYLVDVENIDIDSIINTSEKMDIVQHYLKSSNPNMERRIRQIGNGENYSYYYTEKEKVNNHRTFRREKKISDKLYLTYLSEIDNQLFTIIKTRHCFVYENQYFKLDIFNNDKKYGILEIEATDQNGTILLPDFLNIKADVTKDSMYSNYEISKRNYVGK
;
A
#
# COMPACT_ATOMS: atom_id res chain seq x y z
N ALA A 1 -1.14 17.83 -13.57
CA ALA A 1 -0.55 18.82 -14.49
C ALA A 1 0.89 18.46 -14.87
N ASN A 2 1.66 17.78 -14.00
CA ASN A 2 3.05 17.39 -14.27
C ASN A 2 3.13 16.39 -15.45
N GLY A 3 4.06 16.65 -16.40
CA GLY A 3 4.27 15.85 -17.61
C GLY A 3 3.26 16.08 -18.73
N ALA A 4 2.41 17.11 -18.60
CA ALA A 4 1.45 17.52 -19.64
C ALA A 4 1.40 19.05 -19.82
N GLU A 5 2.50 19.72 -19.51
CA GLU A 5 2.60 21.19 -19.47
C GLU A 5 2.35 21.81 -20.83
N GLU A 6 2.87 21.20 -21.88
CA GLU A 6 2.71 21.68 -23.26
C GLU A 6 1.26 21.61 -23.77
N HIS A 7 0.43 20.80 -23.11
CA HIS A 7 -0.99 20.65 -23.44
C HIS A 7 -1.90 21.51 -22.54
N TYR A 8 -1.32 22.22 -21.55
CA TYR A 8 -2.10 23.06 -20.64
C TYR A 8 -2.47 24.37 -21.31
N THR A 9 -3.75 24.67 -21.40
CA THR A 9 -4.25 25.93 -21.97
C THR A 9 -5.52 26.38 -21.24
N LEU A 10 -5.69 27.71 -21.15
CA LEU A 10 -6.93 28.33 -20.66
C LEU A 10 -7.97 28.49 -21.79
N ALA A 11 -7.56 28.35 -23.05
CA ALA A 11 -8.42 28.64 -24.20
C ALA A 11 -9.50 27.58 -24.47
N ASN A 12 -9.31 26.36 -24.02
CA ASN A 12 -10.22 25.23 -24.27
C ASN A 12 -11.30 25.03 -23.18
N ASN A 13 -11.27 25.82 -22.09
CA ASN A 13 -12.25 25.74 -21.01
C ASN A 13 -12.42 27.10 -20.34
N ALA A 14 -13.56 27.76 -20.62
CA ALA A 14 -13.87 29.08 -20.08
C ALA A 14 -14.03 29.11 -18.54
N ALA A 15 -14.23 27.98 -17.91
CA ALA A 15 -14.30 27.88 -16.44
C ALA A 15 -12.92 27.72 -15.79
N ARG A 16 -11.85 27.53 -16.58
CA ARG A 16 -10.51 27.40 -16.06
C ARG A 16 -9.88 28.77 -15.85
N SER A 17 -9.53 29.08 -14.62
CA SER A 17 -8.93 30.36 -14.20
C SER A 17 -7.52 30.21 -13.65
N GLU A 18 -7.10 29.00 -13.31
CA GLU A 18 -5.83 28.71 -12.68
C GLU A 18 -4.67 28.80 -13.69
N SER A 19 -3.57 29.40 -13.26
CA SER A 19 -2.30 29.29 -13.99
C SER A 19 -1.77 27.86 -13.97
N LEU A 20 -0.79 27.53 -14.83
CA LEU A 20 -0.14 26.22 -14.80
C LEU A 20 0.47 25.91 -13.42
N ASP A 21 1.09 26.90 -12.78
CA ASP A 21 1.70 26.73 -11.46
C ASP A 21 0.64 26.53 -10.36
N ASP A 22 -0.51 27.20 -10.44
CA ASP A 22 -1.62 26.99 -9.52
C ASP A 22 -2.25 25.62 -9.73
N ALA A 23 -2.39 25.17 -10.98
CA ALA A 23 -2.88 23.83 -11.29
C ALA A 23 -1.97 22.73 -10.74
N ARG A 24 -0.64 22.92 -10.78
CA ARG A 24 0.32 22.00 -10.17
C ARG A 24 0.20 21.95 -8.65
N LYS A 25 0.07 23.11 -8.00
CA LYS A 25 -0.14 23.17 -6.53
C LYS A 25 -1.44 22.49 -6.12
N LEU A 26 -2.52 22.72 -6.86
CA LEU A 26 -3.81 22.07 -6.60
C LEU A 26 -3.75 20.56 -6.79
N ASP A 27 -3.03 20.09 -7.80
CA ASP A 27 -2.80 18.66 -8.08
C ASP A 27 -2.05 18.01 -6.91
N GLU A 28 -0.98 18.65 -6.43
CA GLU A 28 -0.21 18.21 -5.27
C GLU A 28 -1.04 18.19 -4.00
N LEU A 29 -1.79 19.26 -3.70
CA LEU A 29 -2.69 19.32 -2.54
C LEU A 29 -3.76 18.24 -2.60
N THR A 30 -4.35 18.00 -3.76
CA THR A 30 -5.35 16.96 -3.97
C THR A 30 -4.75 15.58 -3.72
N MET A 31 -3.58 15.31 -4.29
CA MET A 31 -2.87 14.05 -4.08
C MET A 31 -2.57 13.82 -2.60
N ASN A 32 -2.02 14.82 -1.91
CA ASN A 32 -1.69 14.74 -0.49
C ASN A 32 -2.91 14.53 0.40
N ALA A 33 -4.07 15.09 0.05
CA ALA A 33 -5.32 14.89 0.78
C ALA A 33 -5.83 13.43 0.74
N TRP A 34 -5.38 12.63 -0.24
CA TRP A 34 -5.72 11.23 -0.37
C TRP A 34 -4.63 10.27 0.14
N VAL A 35 -3.47 10.78 0.55
CA VAL A 35 -2.42 9.95 1.17
C VAL A 35 -2.99 9.24 2.39
N GLY A 36 -2.67 7.96 2.53
CA GLY A 36 -3.26 7.10 3.56
C GLY A 36 -4.51 6.34 3.11
N HIS A 37 -5.21 6.78 2.07
CA HIS A 37 -6.35 6.01 1.58
C HIS A 37 -5.90 4.64 1.01
N PRO A 38 -6.53 3.51 1.43
CA PRO A 38 -6.04 2.16 1.08
C PRO A 38 -6.11 1.85 -0.42
N ARG A 39 -6.93 2.59 -1.16
CA ARG A 39 -7.11 2.44 -2.62
C ARG A 39 -6.59 3.64 -3.41
N LEU A 40 -5.67 4.44 -2.85
CA LEU A 40 -5.03 5.49 -3.62
C LEU A 40 -4.19 4.86 -4.74
N ARG A 41 -4.46 5.29 -5.98
CA ARG A 41 -3.68 4.96 -7.18
C ARG A 41 -3.32 6.26 -7.90
N ILE A 42 -2.06 6.40 -8.24
CA ILE A 42 -1.57 7.57 -8.96
C ILE A 42 -1.20 7.14 -10.38
N PHE A 43 -1.82 7.79 -11.36
CA PHE A 43 -1.54 7.60 -12.79
C PHE A 43 -0.89 8.86 -13.32
N ASP A 44 0.41 8.80 -13.52
CA ASP A 44 1.21 9.88 -14.09
C ASP A 44 0.98 10.06 -15.60
N ASN A 45 1.67 11.02 -16.18
CA ASN A 45 1.65 11.29 -17.61
C ASN A 45 2.86 10.68 -18.34
N SER A 46 3.39 9.54 -17.87
CA SER A 46 4.52 8.83 -18.49
C SER A 46 4.19 8.19 -19.86
N THR A 47 2.90 8.07 -20.18
CA THR A 47 2.39 7.61 -21.47
C THR A 47 1.53 8.71 -22.09
N ASP A 48 1.18 8.56 -23.39
CA ASP A 48 0.14 9.37 -24.02
C ASP A 48 -1.23 9.21 -23.34
N PHE A 49 -2.19 10.01 -23.77
CA PHE A 49 -3.52 10.03 -23.16
C PHE A 49 -4.22 8.66 -23.25
N GLU A 50 -4.12 7.98 -24.39
CA GLU A 50 -4.74 6.67 -24.60
C GLU A 50 -4.13 5.61 -23.66
N GLY A 51 -2.82 5.54 -23.60
CA GLY A 51 -2.11 4.64 -22.68
C GLY A 51 -2.38 4.94 -21.21
N LYS A 52 -2.56 6.22 -20.84
CA LYS A 52 -3.00 6.58 -19.49
C LYS A 52 -4.40 6.06 -19.19
N VAL A 53 -5.34 6.24 -20.12
CA VAL A 53 -6.73 5.74 -19.98
C VAL A 53 -6.73 4.22 -19.88
N GLU A 54 -5.95 3.51 -20.69
CA GLU A 54 -5.82 2.05 -20.60
C GLU A 54 -5.33 1.58 -19.23
N ARG A 55 -4.32 2.26 -18.65
CA ARG A 55 -3.81 1.95 -17.30
C ARG A 55 -4.89 2.15 -16.24
N VAL A 56 -5.67 3.23 -16.32
CA VAL A 56 -6.80 3.50 -15.41
C VAL A 56 -7.88 2.43 -15.53
N LEU A 57 -8.30 2.11 -16.76
CA LEU A 57 -9.31 1.09 -17.00
C LEU A 57 -8.87 -0.28 -16.51
N LYS A 58 -7.61 -0.66 -16.75
CA LYS A 58 -7.05 -1.92 -16.26
C LYS A 58 -7.12 -2.02 -14.74
N GLU A 59 -6.80 -0.93 -14.03
CA GLU A 59 -6.87 -0.92 -12.57
C GLU A 59 -8.31 -0.97 -12.06
N ILE A 60 -9.26 -0.28 -12.73
CA ILE A 60 -10.69 -0.38 -12.42
C ILE A 60 -11.19 -1.81 -12.61
N TYR A 61 -10.83 -2.48 -13.72
CA TYR A 61 -11.21 -3.87 -13.94
C TYR A 61 -10.59 -4.80 -12.89
N ASN A 62 -9.33 -4.56 -12.48
CA ASN A 62 -8.69 -5.31 -11.41
C ASN A 62 -9.42 -5.14 -10.06
N ASP A 63 -9.91 -3.93 -9.76
CA ASP A 63 -10.66 -3.65 -8.53
C ASP A 63 -12.08 -4.23 -8.54
N LEU A 64 -12.71 -4.31 -9.72
CA LEU A 64 -14.08 -4.84 -9.89
C LEU A 64 -14.11 -6.36 -10.01
N ASP A 65 -13.07 -6.97 -10.55
CA ASP A 65 -12.97 -8.42 -10.68
C ASP A 65 -12.27 -8.99 -9.44
N GLU A 66 -13.05 -9.50 -8.50
CA GLU A 66 -12.54 -10.16 -7.27
C GLU A 66 -11.59 -11.34 -7.57
N HIS A 67 -11.42 -11.71 -8.83
CA HIS A 67 -10.69 -12.89 -9.31
C HIS A 67 -9.38 -12.54 -10.03
N MET A 68 -9.08 -11.25 -10.25
CA MET A 68 -7.84 -10.86 -10.91
C MET A 68 -6.64 -10.88 -9.96
N PRO A 69 -5.43 -11.26 -10.42
CA PRO A 69 -4.23 -11.13 -9.63
C PRO A 69 -4.08 -9.66 -9.24
N THR A 70 -3.95 -9.39 -7.94
CA THR A 70 -3.60 -8.06 -7.44
C THR A 70 -2.39 -7.52 -8.21
N GLY A 71 -2.40 -6.23 -8.54
CA GLY A 71 -1.29 -5.56 -9.20
C GLY A 71 0.06 -5.93 -8.57
N THR A 72 1.13 -5.83 -9.33
CA THR A 72 2.45 -6.28 -8.88
C THR A 72 2.94 -5.40 -7.73
N ILE A 73 2.70 -5.85 -6.50
CA ILE A 73 3.26 -5.19 -5.31
C ILE A 73 4.76 -5.46 -5.32
N ARG A 74 5.56 -4.42 -5.39
CA ARG A 74 7.00 -4.49 -5.17
C ARG A 74 7.30 -4.23 -3.71
N LYS A 75 8.27 -4.96 -3.17
CA LYS A 75 8.68 -4.88 -1.76
C LYS A 75 10.17 -4.72 -1.63
N TYR A 76 10.56 -3.83 -0.76
CA TYR A 76 11.97 -3.56 -0.48
C TYR A 76 12.23 -3.63 1.01
N LEU A 77 13.31 -4.29 1.38
CA LEU A 77 13.83 -4.26 2.75
C LEU A 77 14.54 -2.94 2.99
N VAL A 78 14.15 -2.24 4.03
CA VAL A 78 14.70 -0.93 4.42
C VAL A 78 15.36 -1.05 5.78
N ASP A 79 16.57 -0.53 5.91
CA ASP A 79 17.20 -0.33 7.22
C ASP A 79 16.65 0.96 7.82
N VAL A 80 15.90 0.84 8.89
CA VAL A 80 15.26 1.95 9.60
C VAL A 80 15.95 2.27 10.94
N GLU A 81 17.05 1.57 11.24
CA GLU A 81 17.84 1.82 12.44
C GLU A 81 18.44 3.24 12.36
N ASN A 82 18.22 4.03 13.41
CA ASN A 82 18.71 5.40 13.51
C ASN A 82 18.13 6.40 12.47
N ILE A 83 17.03 6.05 11.82
CA ILE A 83 16.31 6.97 10.94
C ILE A 83 15.12 7.56 11.69
N ASP A 84 15.08 8.89 11.82
CA ASP A 84 13.87 9.60 12.22
C ASP A 84 12.94 9.75 11.02
N ILE A 85 12.09 8.74 10.81
CA ILE A 85 11.16 8.70 9.69
C ILE A 85 10.22 9.92 9.68
N ASP A 86 9.84 10.40 10.85
CA ASP A 86 8.91 11.52 10.96
C ASP A 86 9.52 12.84 10.51
N SER A 87 10.82 13.02 10.73
CA SER A 87 11.53 14.21 10.26
C SER A 87 11.80 14.19 8.74
N ILE A 88 11.94 12.99 8.17
CA ILE A 88 12.31 12.82 6.76
C ILE A 88 11.06 12.86 5.85
N ILE A 89 9.94 12.29 6.31
CA ILE A 89 8.71 12.23 5.54
C ILE A 89 7.68 13.20 6.13
N ASN A 90 7.92 14.49 5.95
CA ASN A 90 7.09 15.58 6.51
C ASN A 90 5.61 15.55 6.08
N THR A 91 5.27 14.82 5.03
CA THR A 91 3.91 14.70 4.47
C THR A 91 3.35 13.28 4.57
N SER A 92 3.88 12.46 5.49
CA SER A 92 3.37 11.10 5.65
C SER A 92 2.09 11.07 6.47
N GLU A 93 1.14 10.25 6.03
CA GLU A 93 0.02 9.85 6.86
C GLU A 93 0.40 8.57 7.62
N LYS A 94 0.28 8.62 8.94
CA LYS A 94 0.61 7.47 9.81
C LYS A 94 -0.63 6.68 10.14
N MET A 95 -0.52 5.36 10.11
CA MET A 95 -1.56 4.44 10.55
C MET A 95 -0.96 3.32 11.38
N ASP A 96 -1.55 3.07 12.54
CA ASP A 96 -1.26 1.89 13.34
C ASP A 96 -2.06 0.71 12.81
N ILE A 97 -1.38 -0.43 12.69
CA ILE A 97 -1.97 -1.66 12.19
C ILE A 97 -1.72 -2.77 13.19
N VAL A 98 -2.80 -3.36 13.66
CA VAL A 98 -2.79 -4.61 14.42
C VAL A 98 -3.44 -5.69 13.55
N GLN A 99 -2.70 -6.76 13.28
CA GLN A 99 -3.15 -7.85 12.41
C GLN A 99 -3.03 -9.19 13.11
N HIS A 100 -4.11 -9.93 13.13
CA HIS A 100 -4.17 -11.30 13.65
C HIS A 100 -4.50 -12.26 12.51
N TYR A 101 -3.81 -13.39 12.52
CA TYR A 101 -4.17 -14.53 11.67
C TYR A 101 -5.17 -15.42 12.40
N LEU A 102 -6.11 -15.96 11.66
CA LEU A 102 -7.19 -16.80 12.18
C LEU A 102 -6.93 -18.26 11.81
N LYS A 103 -7.39 -19.17 12.66
CA LYS A 103 -7.38 -20.61 12.37
C LYS A 103 -8.08 -20.88 11.06
N SER A 104 -7.51 -21.76 10.24
CA SER A 104 -8.12 -22.22 8.99
C SER A 104 -8.04 -23.75 8.93
N SER A 105 -9.14 -24.38 8.58
CA SER A 105 -9.18 -25.81 8.28
C SER A 105 -8.63 -26.15 6.89
N ASN A 106 -8.57 -25.14 6.00
CA ASN A 106 -8.00 -25.26 4.66
C ASN A 106 -6.54 -24.76 4.67
N PRO A 107 -5.53 -25.64 4.44
CA PRO A 107 -4.12 -25.25 4.47
C PRO A 107 -3.74 -24.28 3.35
N ASN A 108 -4.54 -24.17 2.28
CA ASN A 108 -4.34 -23.24 1.19
C ASN A 108 -5.00 -21.87 1.43
N MET A 109 -5.71 -21.72 2.55
CA MET A 109 -6.43 -20.49 2.87
C MET A 109 -5.81 -19.78 4.07
N GLU A 110 -5.35 -18.57 3.84
CA GLU A 110 -4.91 -17.63 4.87
C GLU A 110 -6.08 -16.70 5.21
N ARG A 111 -6.48 -16.69 6.48
CA ARG A 111 -7.53 -15.81 7.01
C ARG A 111 -6.90 -14.84 8.00
N ARG A 112 -7.29 -13.58 7.93
CA ARG A 112 -6.79 -12.57 8.89
C ARG A 112 -7.80 -11.47 9.15
N ILE A 113 -7.70 -10.87 10.33
CA ILE A 113 -8.37 -9.62 10.67
C ILE A 113 -7.34 -8.53 10.91
N ARG A 114 -7.72 -7.29 10.60
CA ARG A 114 -6.89 -6.12 10.81
C ARG A 114 -7.69 -4.99 11.44
N GLN A 115 -7.07 -4.33 12.40
CA GLN A 115 -7.44 -3.02 12.88
C GLN A 115 -6.46 -2.03 12.28
N ILE A 116 -6.95 -0.98 11.64
CA ILE A 116 -6.14 0.04 10.96
C ILE A 116 -6.70 1.41 11.34
N GLY A 117 -5.85 2.30 11.80
CA GLY A 117 -6.26 3.65 12.13
C GLY A 117 -5.21 4.45 12.86
N ASN A 118 -5.61 5.61 13.39
CA ASN A 118 -4.76 6.49 14.17
C ASN A 118 -5.58 7.10 15.32
N GLY A 119 -4.98 7.19 16.50
CA GLY A 119 -5.63 7.75 17.69
C GLY A 119 -6.86 6.95 18.12
N GLU A 120 -8.05 7.56 18.00
CA GLU A 120 -9.33 6.93 18.37
C GLU A 120 -10.12 6.41 17.16
N ASN A 121 -9.64 6.65 15.95
CA ASN A 121 -10.36 6.33 14.72
C ASN A 121 -9.79 5.05 14.07
N TYR A 122 -10.48 3.93 14.27
CA TYR A 122 -10.09 2.65 13.69
C TYR A 122 -11.14 2.10 12.73
N SER A 123 -10.65 1.46 11.68
CA SER A 123 -11.43 0.65 10.75
C SER A 123 -10.97 -0.80 10.83
N TYR A 124 -11.91 -1.73 10.69
CA TYR A 124 -11.67 -3.16 10.82
C TYR A 124 -11.89 -3.86 9.49
N TYR A 125 -11.00 -4.78 9.18
CA TYR A 125 -11.01 -5.52 7.91
C TYR A 125 -10.84 -7.00 8.15
N TYR A 126 -11.56 -7.79 7.38
CA TYR A 126 -11.38 -9.23 7.26
C TYR A 126 -10.83 -9.53 5.87
N THR A 127 -9.80 -10.37 5.79
CA THR A 127 -9.17 -10.76 4.53
C THR A 127 -9.05 -12.27 4.46
N GLU A 128 -9.41 -12.82 3.31
CA GLU A 128 -9.10 -14.19 2.91
C GLU A 128 -8.15 -14.17 1.73
N LYS A 129 -7.17 -15.07 1.75
CA LYS A 129 -6.32 -15.37 0.60
C LYS A 129 -6.30 -16.86 0.38
N GLU A 130 -6.63 -17.30 -0.81
CA GLU A 130 -6.63 -18.69 -1.21
C GLU A 130 -5.61 -18.92 -2.31
N LYS A 131 -4.66 -19.84 -2.06
CA LYS A 131 -3.74 -20.31 -3.09
C LYS A 131 -4.43 -21.37 -3.92
N VAL A 132 -4.78 -21.04 -5.17
CA VAL A 132 -5.40 -21.99 -6.12
C VAL A 132 -4.35 -22.85 -6.80
N ASN A 133 -3.19 -22.26 -7.10
CA ASN A 133 -2.00 -22.96 -7.62
C ASN A 133 -0.73 -22.12 -7.38
N ASN A 134 0.43 -22.57 -7.85
CA ASN A 134 1.72 -21.89 -7.65
C ASN A 134 1.79 -20.47 -8.24
N HIS A 135 0.86 -20.10 -9.11
CA HIS A 135 0.87 -18.82 -9.83
C HIS A 135 -0.37 -17.97 -9.56
N ARG A 136 -1.38 -18.49 -8.84
CA ARG A 136 -2.65 -17.82 -8.67
C ARG A 136 -3.10 -17.84 -7.21
N THR A 137 -3.34 -16.63 -6.68
CA THR A 137 -3.87 -16.42 -5.33
C THR A 137 -5.08 -15.51 -5.44
N PHE A 138 -6.22 -15.96 -4.94
CA PHE A 138 -7.38 -15.09 -4.77
C PHE A 138 -7.28 -14.38 -3.44
N ARG A 139 -7.60 -13.08 -3.44
CA ARG A 139 -7.70 -12.26 -2.25
C ARG A 139 -9.08 -11.62 -2.22
N ARG A 140 -9.77 -11.81 -1.11
CA ARG A 140 -11.01 -11.10 -0.80
C ARG A 140 -10.82 -10.33 0.48
N GLU A 141 -11.13 -9.04 0.45
CA GLU A 141 -11.04 -8.19 1.62
C GLU A 141 -12.34 -7.40 1.77
N LYS A 142 -12.86 -7.31 3.00
CA LYS A 142 -14.04 -6.53 3.31
C LYS A 142 -13.88 -5.78 4.61
N LYS A 143 -14.44 -4.57 4.68
CA LYS A 143 -14.60 -3.83 5.92
C LYS A 143 -15.65 -4.54 6.77
N ILE A 144 -15.38 -4.70 8.06
CA ILE A 144 -16.27 -5.33 9.03
C ILE A 144 -16.56 -4.36 10.18
N SER A 145 -17.61 -4.65 10.96
CA SER A 145 -17.90 -3.89 12.18
C SER A 145 -16.92 -4.25 13.30
N ASP A 146 -16.78 -3.35 14.27
CA ASP A 146 -16.07 -3.58 15.51
C ASP A 146 -16.56 -4.82 16.25
N LYS A 147 -17.89 -4.99 16.35
CA LYS A 147 -18.52 -6.18 16.96
C LYS A 147 -18.08 -7.47 16.28
N LEU A 148 -18.05 -7.50 14.94
CA LEU A 148 -17.61 -8.69 14.20
C LEU A 148 -16.10 -8.93 14.36
N TYR A 149 -15.30 -7.85 14.41
CA TYR A 149 -13.87 -7.95 14.71
C TYR A 149 -13.64 -8.60 16.08
N LEU A 150 -14.35 -8.16 17.13
CA LEU A 150 -14.27 -8.76 18.46
C LEU A 150 -14.67 -10.24 18.47
N THR A 151 -15.65 -10.63 17.66
CA THR A 151 -16.02 -12.04 17.50
C THR A 151 -14.87 -12.86 16.92
N TYR A 152 -14.21 -12.36 15.89
CA TYR A 152 -13.09 -13.05 15.26
C TYR A 152 -11.84 -13.17 16.14
N LEU A 153 -11.68 -12.35 17.18
CA LEU A 153 -10.58 -12.51 18.14
C LEU A 153 -10.58 -13.88 18.83
N SER A 154 -11.73 -14.54 18.96
CA SER A 154 -11.83 -15.91 19.51
C SER A 154 -11.28 -16.98 18.54
N GLU A 155 -11.13 -16.66 17.27
CA GLU A 155 -10.64 -17.58 16.22
C GLU A 155 -9.13 -17.40 15.95
N ILE A 156 -8.43 -16.56 16.72
CA ILE A 156 -6.99 -16.30 16.51
C ILE A 156 -6.20 -17.61 16.57
N ASP A 157 -5.28 -17.76 15.59
CA ASP A 157 -4.30 -18.83 15.61
C ASP A 157 -3.15 -18.47 16.57
N ASN A 158 -3.16 -19.10 17.74
CA ASN A 158 -2.17 -18.86 18.80
C ASN A 158 -0.75 -19.37 18.45
N GLN A 159 -0.58 -20.06 17.33
CA GLN A 159 0.73 -20.47 16.83
C GLN A 159 1.43 -19.34 16.04
N LEU A 160 0.70 -18.27 15.72
CA LEU A 160 1.21 -17.13 14.96
C LEU A 160 1.24 -15.87 15.84
N PHE A 161 2.32 -15.12 15.73
CA PHE A 161 2.43 -13.85 16.43
C PHE A 161 1.54 -12.79 15.79
N THR A 162 0.95 -11.94 16.63
CA THR A 162 0.25 -10.74 16.18
C THR A 162 1.25 -9.80 15.51
N ILE A 163 0.92 -9.33 14.32
CA ILE A 163 1.70 -8.29 13.63
C ILE A 163 1.22 -6.93 14.12
N ILE A 164 2.11 -6.20 14.75
CA ILE A 164 1.90 -4.82 15.19
C ILE A 164 2.91 -3.96 14.45
N LYS A 165 2.43 -2.97 13.71
CA LYS A 165 3.28 -2.09 12.92
C LYS A 165 2.66 -0.71 12.74
N THR A 166 3.51 0.28 12.56
CA THR A 166 3.12 1.61 12.09
C THR A 166 3.42 1.70 10.59
N ARG A 167 2.44 2.10 9.82
CA ARG A 167 2.56 2.32 8.37
C ARG A 167 2.66 3.80 8.10
N HIS A 168 3.72 4.22 7.43
CA HIS A 168 3.89 5.54 6.87
C HIS A 168 3.51 5.51 5.39
N CYS A 169 2.50 6.28 5.02
CA CYS A 169 2.04 6.43 3.64
C CYS A 169 2.51 7.77 3.11
N PHE A 170 3.17 7.78 1.96
CA PHE A 170 3.70 9.00 1.37
C PHE A 170 3.80 8.90 -0.14
N VAL A 171 3.95 10.03 -0.79
CA VAL A 171 4.21 10.13 -2.22
C VAL A 171 5.63 10.62 -2.44
N TYR A 172 6.34 9.96 -3.34
CA TYR A 172 7.66 10.35 -3.82
C TYR A 172 7.71 10.15 -5.33
N GLU A 173 8.13 11.16 -6.08
CA GLU A 173 8.18 11.15 -7.56
C GLU A 173 6.88 10.64 -8.20
N ASN A 174 5.73 11.17 -7.76
CA ASN A 174 4.38 10.77 -8.18
C ASN A 174 4.06 9.28 -7.98
N GLN A 175 4.79 8.59 -7.12
CA GLN A 175 4.59 7.20 -6.79
C GLN A 175 4.18 7.07 -5.31
N TYR A 176 3.17 6.24 -5.05
CA TYR A 176 2.63 6.06 -3.70
C TYR A 176 3.31 4.90 -2.98
N PHE A 177 3.97 5.22 -1.89
CA PHE A 177 4.71 4.27 -1.05
C PHE A 177 4.04 4.04 0.29
N LYS A 178 4.25 2.85 0.83
CA LYS A 178 3.82 2.41 2.15
C LYS A 178 5.03 1.79 2.85
N LEU A 179 5.56 2.48 3.86
CA LEU A 179 6.65 1.96 4.68
C LEU A 179 6.08 1.39 5.98
N ASP A 180 6.20 0.09 6.16
CA ASP A 180 5.79 -0.64 7.36
C ASP A 180 6.96 -0.79 8.32
N ILE A 181 6.85 -0.22 9.52
CA ILE A 181 7.81 -0.36 10.61
C ILE A 181 7.17 -1.26 11.66
N PHE A 182 7.81 -2.38 11.93
CA PHE A 182 7.29 -3.41 12.83
C PHE A 182 7.73 -3.14 14.26
N ASN A 183 6.82 -3.24 15.24
CA ASN A 183 7.15 -2.96 16.65
C ASN A 183 8.21 -3.91 17.22
N ASN A 184 8.33 -5.10 16.64
CA ASN A 184 9.23 -6.16 17.10
C ASN A 184 10.58 -6.15 16.39
N ASP A 185 10.76 -5.29 15.40
CA ASP A 185 12.03 -5.16 14.67
C ASP A 185 12.32 -3.67 14.47
N LYS A 186 13.25 -3.17 15.28
CA LYS A 186 13.64 -1.75 15.21
C LYS A 186 14.66 -1.45 14.12
N LYS A 187 15.17 -2.49 13.47
CA LYS A 187 16.23 -2.35 12.47
C LYS A 187 15.70 -2.35 11.06
N TYR A 188 14.68 -3.17 10.78
CA TYR A 188 14.20 -3.35 9.42
C TYR A 188 12.71 -3.03 9.28
N GLY A 189 12.40 -2.33 8.21
CA GLY A 189 11.05 -2.08 7.71
C GLY A 189 10.86 -2.66 6.32
N ILE A 190 9.61 -2.70 5.88
CA ILE A 190 9.23 -3.11 4.52
C ILE A 190 8.60 -1.94 3.81
N LEU A 191 9.23 -1.50 2.72
CA LEU A 191 8.67 -0.53 1.79
C LEU A 191 7.88 -1.26 0.72
N GLU A 192 6.60 -0.91 0.56
CA GLU A 192 5.72 -1.46 -0.47
C GLU A 192 5.33 -0.36 -1.45
N ILE A 193 5.33 -0.68 -2.74
CA ILE A 193 4.72 0.11 -3.80
C ILE A 193 3.85 -0.82 -4.65
N GLU A 194 2.67 -0.35 -4.98
CA GLU A 194 1.77 -1.02 -5.91
C GLU A 194 1.99 -0.41 -7.30
N ALA A 195 2.75 -1.14 -8.12
CA ALA A 195 3.08 -0.67 -9.45
C ALA A 195 1.84 -0.71 -10.36
N THR A 196 1.44 0.43 -10.89
CA THR A 196 0.34 0.55 -11.86
C THR A 196 0.73 0.06 -13.25
N ASP A 197 2.05 -0.06 -13.50
CA ASP A 197 2.62 -0.68 -14.69
C ASP A 197 3.66 -1.74 -14.28
N GLN A 198 3.56 -2.94 -14.84
CA GLN A 198 4.51 -4.03 -14.57
C GLN A 198 5.93 -3.72 -15.04
N ASN A 199 6.07 -2.87 -16.06
CA ASN A 199 7.35 -2.46 -16.66
C ASN A 199 7.74 -1.02 -16.27
N GLY A 200 6.91 -0.34 -15.48
CA GLY A 200 7.18 1.03 -15.04
C GLY A 200 8.45 1.13 -14.18
N THR A 201 9.22 2.17 -14.40
CA THR A 201 10.40 2.47 -13.57
C THR A 201 9.94 2.89 -12.18
N ILE A 202 10.41 2.17 -11.15
CA ILE A 202 10.22 2.56 -9.76
C ILE A 202 11.38 3.47 -9.36
N LEU A 203 11.04 4.70 -9.01
CA LEU A 203 11.99 5.67 -8.46
C LEU A 203 11.96 5.52 -6.93
N LEU A 204 12.96 4.83 -6.40
CA LEU A 204 13.04 4.58 -4.97
C LEU A 204 13.45 5.86 -4.23
N PRO A 205 12.86 6.13 -3.03
CA PRO A 205 13.23 7.28 -2.22
C PRO A 205 14.72 7.23 -1.83
N ASP A 206 15.46 8.25 -2.21
CA ASP A 206 16.92 8.38 -1.98
C ASP A 206 17.27 8.61 -0.50
N PHE A 207 16.31 9.09 0.28
CA PHE A 207 16.44 9.29 1.73
C PHE A 207 16.26 7.99 2.54
N LEU A 208 15.84 6.87 1.91
CA LEU A 208 15.69 5.59 2.57
C LEU A 208 16.88 4.67 2.29
N ASN A 209 17.38 4.02 3.32
CA ASN A 209 18.47 3.05 3.20
C ASN A 209 17.92 1.68 2.72
N ILE A 210 17.68 1.55 1.42
CA ILE A 210 17.17 0.33 0.78
C ILE A 210 18.28 -0.73 0.76
N LYS A 211 18.01 -1.91 1.33
CA LYS A 211 18.97 -3.02 1.40
C LYS A 211 18.80 -4.03 0.26
N ALA A 212 17.56 -4.36 -0.10
CA ALA A 212 17.29 -5.38 -1.11
C ALA A 212 15.86 -5.27 -1.68
N ASP A 213 15.68 -5.67 -2.93
CA ASP A 213 14.38 -6.02 -3.48
C ASP A 213 13.99 -7.43 -2.96
N VAL A 214 12.93 -7.47 -2.15
CA VAL A 214 12.42 -8.70 -1.53
C VAL A 214 11.04 -9.09 -2.08
N THR A 215 10.68 -8.56 -3.25
CA THR A 215 9.38 -8.77 -3.90
C THR A 215 9.03 -10.25 -4.04
N LYS A 216 10.01 -11.07 -4.44
CA LYS A 216 9.81 -12.50 -4.68
C LYS A 216 10.16 -13.38 -3.48
N ASP A 217 10.67 -12.80 -2.41
CA ASP A 217 11.03 -13.54 -1.19
C ASP A 217 9.83 -13.61 -0.24
N SER A 218 9.20 -14.77 -0.19
CA SER A 218 8.02 -15.03 0.66
C SER A 218 8.30 -14.80 2.15
N MET A 219 9.57 -14.90 2.57
CA MET A 219 9.98 -14.67 3.96
C MET A 219 9.61 -13.27 4.48
N TYR A 220 9.48 -12.30 3.58
CA TYR A 220 9.07 -10.93 3.91
C TYR A 220 7.55 -10.70 3.79
N SER A 221 6.76 -11.77 3.69
CA SER A 221 5.31 -11.66 3.85
C SER A 221 4.93 -11.52 5.33
N ASN A 222 3.85 -10.79 5.62
CA ASN A 222 3.35 -10.68 6.99
C ASN A 222 3.04 -12.06 7.61
N TYR A 223 2.63 -13.05 6.79
CA TYR A 223 2.38 -14.40 7.26
C TYR A 223 3.67 -15.10 7.74
N GLU A 224 4.74 -15.01 6.97
CA GLU A 224 6.02 -15.60 7.39
C GLU A 224 6.64 -14.82 8.56
N ILE A 225 6.49 -13.50 8.60
CA ILE A 225 6.91 -12.68 9.74
C ILE A 225 6.14 -13.08 11.01
N SER A 226 4.84 -13.38 10.90
CA SER A 226 4.04 -13.81 12.06
C SER A 226 4.47 -15.16 12.65
N LYS A 227 5.21 -15.98 11.91
CA LYS A 227 5.78 -17.23 12.44
C LYS A 227 7.02 -17.01 13.30
N ARG A 228 7.76 -15.95 13.09
CA ARG A 228 9.07 -15.70 13.71
C ARG A 228 9.17 -14.42 14.53
N ASN A 229 8.23 -13.50 14.38
CA ASN A 229 8.13 -12.24 15.14
C ASN A 229 9.27 -11.22 14.89
N TYR A 230 9.94 -11.26 13.73
CA TYR A 230 10.93 -10.27 13.31
C TYR A 230 11.01 -10.21 11.76
N VAL A 231 11.52 -9.09 11.21
CA VAL A 231 11.58 -8.81 9.76
C VAL A 231 12.88 -9.31 9.15
N GLY A 232 14.01 -9.00 9.77
CA GLY A 232 15.33 -9.38 9.29
C GLY A 232 15.57 -10.90 9.23
N LYS A 233 16.73 -11.27 8.69
CA LYS A 233 17.23 -12.66 8.71
C LYS A 233 18.19 -12.84 9.86
#